data_a2368354fc2bdb07e21ae6aae7445674
#
_entry.id   a2368354fc2bdb07e21ae6aae7445674
#
_cell.length_a   1.000
_cell.length_b   1.000
_cell.length_c   1.000
_cell.angle_alpha   90.00
_cell.angle_beta   90.00
_cell.angle_gamma   90.00
#
_symmetry.space_group_name_H-M   'P 1'
#
loop_
_entity.id
_entity.type
_entity.pdbx_description
1 polymer ?
#
loop_
_entity_poly.entity_id
_entity_poly.type
_entity_poly.pdbx_seq_one_letter_code
_entity_poly.pdbx_strand_id
1 'polypeptide(L)'
;VLDQVSDGLPERIQLKLDEVRKGLPSLFQAGYPTALQHDDFLENNFHVNEATGHITGVVDWAAAIIAPFGVSLGALEVIIGIQTASCWHFHPNHIELREHFWDTFYQEAGQISAADRRSIEVARLFGLFRTHGFEERDARVMYLEALSML
;
A
#
# COMPACT_ATOMS: atom_id res chain seq x y z
N VAL A 1 -3.72 1.73 -17.01
CA VAL A 1 -3.19 2.33 -15.78
C VAL A 1 -1.69 2.01 -15.67
N LEU A 2 -1.25 0.77 -15.41
CA LEU A 2 0.18 0.46 -15.17
C LEU A 2 1.11 0.77 -16.35
N ASP A 3 0.62 0.72 -17.60
CA ASP A 3 1.44 1.07 -18.77
C ASP A 3 1.75 2.58 -18.83
N GLN A 4 0.83 3.41 -18.32
CA GLN A 4 1.03 4.85 -18.22
C GLN A 4 2.02 5.23 -17.10
N VAL A 5 2.13 4.39 -16.08
CA VAL A 5 3.04 4.61 -14.94
C VAL A 5 4.50 4.33 -15.30
N SER A 6 4.76 3.46 -16.30
CA SER A 6 6.11 2.97 -16.59
C SER A 6 7.08 4.01 -17.16
N ASP A 7 6.57 5.08 -17.78
CA ASP A 7 7.40 6.07 -18.44
C ASP A 7 8.32 6.82 -17.47
N GLY A 8 9.63 6.72 -17.71
CA GLY A 8 10.66 7.45 -16.97
C GLY A 8 10.95 6.94 -15.56
N LEU A 9 10.44 5.77 -15.19
CA LEU A 9 10.79 5.15 -13.91
C LEU A 9 12.21 4.57 -13.94
N PRO A 10 12.98 4.66 -12.84
CA PRO A 10 14.22 3.92 -12.66
C PRO A 10 14.04 2.41 -12.83
N GLU A 11 15.07 1.73 -13.36
CA GLU A 11 15.03 0.29 -13.68
C GLU A 11 14.53 -0.56 -12.49
N ARG A 12 15.02 -0.28 -11.28
CA ARG A 12 14.61 -1.01 -10.07
C ARG A 12 13.11 -0.93 -9.80
N ILE A 13 12.50 0.23 -10.03
CA ILE A 13 11.05 0.42 -9.87
C ILE A 13 10.31 -0.26 -11.01
N GLN A 14 10.86 -0.24 -12.22
CA GLN A 14 10.29 -0.97 -13.36
C GLN A 14 10.24 -2.48 -13.10
N LEU A 15 11.28 -3.06 -12.49
CA LEU A 15 11.28 -4.47 -12.10
C LEU A 15 10.13 -4.80 -11.13
N LYS A 16 9.89 -3.92 -10.14
CA LYS A 16 8.74 -4.07 -9.23
C LYS A 16 7.39 -3.93 -9.95
N LEU A 17 7.29 -2.98 -10.86
CA LEU A 17 6.09 -2.80 -11.68
C LEU A 17 5.80 -4.05 -12.53
N ASP A 18 6.83 -4.68 -13.08
CA ASP A 18 6.71 -5.91 -13.85
C ASP A 18 6.31 -7.11 -12.99
N GLU A 19 6.78 -7.19 -11.74
CA GLU A 19 6.28 -8.17 -10.76
C GLU A 19 4.78 -8.00 -10.52
N VAL A 20 4.33 -6.76 -10.32
CA VAL A 20 2.91 -6.44 -10.16
C VAL A 20 2.13 -6.84 -11.41
N ARG A 21 2.58 -6.46 -12.61
CA ARG A 21 1.92 -6.83 -13.87
C ARG A 21 1.75 -8.33 -14.02
N LYS A 22 2.79 -9.11 -13.73
CA LYS A 22 2.75 -10.58 -13.79
C LYS A 22 1.80 -11.18 -12.77
N GLY A 23 1.72 -10.58 -11.58
CA GLY A 23 0.85 -11.04 -10.49
C GLY A 23 -0.60 -10.60 -10.62
N LEU A 24 -0.89 -9.52 -11.35
CA LEU A 24 -2.23 -8.93 -11.45
C LEU A 24 -3.36 -9.94 -11.77
N PRO A 25 -3.19 -10.89 -12.69
CA PRO A 25 -4.24 -11.87 -12.98
C PRO A 25 -4.69 -12.66 -11.75
N SER A 26 -3.84 -12.86 -10.75
CA SER A 26 -4.21 -13.59 -9.52
C SER A 26 -5.28 -12.86 -8.70
N LEU A 27 -5.35 -11.52 -8.80
CA LEU A 27 -6.33 -10.70 -8.08
C LEU A 27 -7.74 -10.78 -8.67
N PHE A 28 -7.86 -11.28 -9.90
CA PHE A 28 -9.13 -11.38 -10.63
C PHE A 28 -9.57 -12.84 -10.86
N GLN A 29 -8.90 -13.78 -10.20
CA GLN A 29 -9.29 -15.20 -10.24
C GLN A 29 -10.56 -15.44 -9.43
N ALA A 30 -11.33 -16.44 -9.85
CA ALA A 30 -12.46 -16.89 -9.08
C ALA A 30 -12.01 -17.31 -7.66
N GLY A 31 -12.61 -16.71 -6.64
CA GLY A 31 -12.29 -16.99 -5.23
C GLY A 31 -11.33 -15.98 -4.58
N TYR A 32 -10.66 -15.11 -5.32
CA TYR A 32 -9.94 -14.01 -4.67
C TYR A 32 -10.94 -12.98 -4.13
N PRO A 33 -10.83 -12.59 -2.83
CA PRO A 33 -11.84 -11.74 -2.22
C PRO A 33 -11.78 -10.31 -2.74
N THR A 34 -12.95 -9.69 -2.88
CA THR A 34 -13.10 -8.25 -3.02
C THR A 34 -13.59 -7.66 -1.71
N ALA A 35 -13.17 -6.45 -1.40
CA ALA A 35 -13.57 -5.73 -0.20
C ALA A 35 -13.79 -4.25 -0.49
N LEU A 36 -14.52 -3.60 0.42
CA LEU A 36 -14.58 -2.14 0.42
C LEU A 36 -13.19 -1.63 0.78
N GLN A 37 -12.63 -0.80 -0.08
CA GLN A 37 -11.32 -0.17 0.10
C GLN A 37 -11.52 1.33 0.35
N HIS A 38 -10.77 1.85 1.31
CA HIS A 38 -10.66 3.29 1.52
C HIS A 38 -9.60 3.82 0.55
N ASP A 39 -10.00 4.44 -0.53
CA ASP A 39 -9.08 4.81 -1.62
C ASP A 39 -8.15 5.97 -1.27
N ASP A 40 -8.40 6.64 -0.16
CA ASP A 40 -7.58 7.72 0.44
C ASP A 40 -7.22 7.37 1.90
N PHE A 41 -6.54 6.23 2.11
CA PHE A 41 -6.22 5.71 3.44
C PHE A 41 -4.93 6.34 3.97
N LEU A 42 -5.00 7.64 4.31
CA LEU A 42 -3.90 8.48 4.77
C LEU A 42 -4.04 8.82 6.25
N GLU A 43 -2.96 9.29 6.87
CA GLU A 43 -2.88 9.61 8.30
C GLU A 43 -3.93 10.66 8.77
N ASN A 44 -4.28 11.62 7.92
CA ASN A 44 -5.29 12.64 8.20
C ASN A 44 -6.73 12.08 8.29
N ASN A 45 -6.96 10.86 7.80
CA ASN A 45 -8.25 10.18 7.82
C ASN A 45 -8.41 9.23 9.04
N PHE A 46 -7.47 9.26 9.98
CA PHE A 46 -7.56 8.51 11.24
C PHE A 46 -7.87 9.42 12.43
N HIS A 47 -8.90 9.08 13.17
CA HIS A 47 -9.14 9.66 14.48
C HIS A 47 -8.44 8.79 15.52
N VAL A 48 -7.65 9.43 16.37
CA VAL A 48 -6.85 8.75 17.40
C VAL A 48 -7.20 9.34 18.76
N ASN A 49 -7.29 8.51 19.77
CA ASN A 49 -7.36 8.95 21.14
C ASN A 49 -5.96 9.38 21.60
N GLU A 50 -5.77 10.66 21.88
CA GLU A 50 -4.47 11.25 22.23
C GLU A 50 -3.85 10.64 23.49
N ALA A 51 -4.65 10.20 24.45
CA ALA A 51 -4.15 9.65 25.70
C ALA A 51 -3.68 8.19 25.59
N THR A 52 -4.24 7.43 24.65
CA THR A 52 -3.96 5.98 24.50
C THR A 52 -3.28 5.59 23.20
N GLY A 53 -3.30 6.48 22.20
CA GLY A 53 -2.83 6.19 20.86
C GLY A 53 -3.75 5.27 20.04
N HIS A 54 -4.89 4.85 20.58
CA HIS A 54 -5.81 3.95 19.88
C HIS A 54 -6.56 4.67 18.77
N ILE A 55 -6.67 4.03 17.62
CA ILE A 55 -7.54 4.47 16.52
C ILE A 55 -8.99 4.34 16.99
N THR A 56 -9.74 5.44 16.92
CA THR A 56 -11.16 5.50 17.31
C THR A 56 -12.10 5.58 16.13
N GLY A 57 -11.57 5.83 14.93
CA GLY A 57 -12.35 5.85 13.69
C GLY A 57 -11.50 6.11 12.47
N VAL A 58 -12.06 5.74 11.32
CA VAL A 58 -11.55 6.10 10.00
C VAL A 58 -12.65 6.88 9.30
N VAL A 59 -12.32 8.06 8.79
CA VAL A 59 -13.26 9.02 8.19
C VAL A 59 -12.96 9.24 6.71
N ASP A 60 -13.81 10.04 6.04
CA ASP A 60 -13.68 10.41 4.63
C ASP A 60 -13.73 9.23 3.64
N TRP A 61 -14.79 8.45 3.72
CA TRP A 61 -15.08 7.33 2.83
C TRP A 61 -15.65 7.76 1.46
N ALA A 62 -15.58 9.05 1.10
CA ALA A 62 -16.17 9.56 -0.13
C ALA A 62 -15.57 8.93 -1.41
N ALA A 63 -14.28 8.54 -1.35
CA ALA A 63 -13.57 7.88 -2.44
C ALA A 63 -13.60 6.34 -2.35
N ALA A 64 -14.40 5.75 -1.43
CA ALA A 64 -14.41 4.32 -1.23
C ALA A 64 -14.82 3.53 -2.48
N ILE A 65 -14.12 2.45 -2.76
CA ILE A 65 -14.36 1.57 -3.91
C ILE A 65 -14.43 0.11 -3.49
N ILE A 66 -15.09 -0.73 -4.30
CA ILE A 66 -14.95 -2.18 -4.19
C ILE A 66 -13.81 -2.61 -5.12
N ALA A 67 -12.78 -3.19 -4.55
CA ALA A 67 -11.58 -3.64 -5.27
C ALA A 67 -11.06 -4.98 -4.69
N PRO A 68 -10.11 -5.63 -5.36
CA PRO A 68 -9.44 -6.81 -4.81
C PRO A 68 -8.88 -6.52 -3.42
N PHE A 69 -9.04 -7.47 -2.51
CA PHE A 69 -8.54 -7.34 -1.13
C PHE A 69 -7.04 -7.03 -1.13
N GLY A 70 -6.62 -6.10 -0.28
CA GLY A 70 -5.22 -5.74 -0.13
C GLY A 70 -4.77 -4.47 -0.86
N VAL A 71 -5.58 -3.92 -1.77
CA VAL A 71 -5.21 -2.70 -2.53
C VAL A 71 -4.92 -1.51 -1.61
N SER A 72 -5.67 -1.33 -0.52
CA SER A 72 -5.41 -0.24 0.44
C SER A 72 -4.29 -0.53 1.45
N LEU A 73 -3.74 -1.74 1.50
CA LEU A 73 -2.69 -2.09 2.47
C LEU A 73 -1.36 -1.37 2.23
N GLY A 74 -1.15 -0.82 1.04
CA GLY A 74 -0.01 0.05 0.76
C GLY A 74 0.03 1.32 1.62
N ALA A 75 -1.10 1.75 2.15
CA ALA A 75 -1.21 2.91 3.04
C ALA A 75 -0.44 2.73 4.37
N LEU A 76 -0.16 1.51 4.81
CA LEU A 76 0.71 1.27 5.97
C LEU A 76 2.03 2.04 5.82
N GLU A 77 2.65 1.97 4.66
CA GLU A 77 3.95 2.62 4.41
C GLU A 77 3.84 4.15 4.53
N VAL A 78 2.70 4.70 4.11
CA VAL A 78 2.43 6.15 4.23
C VAL A 78 2.25 6.55 5.70
N ILE A 79 1.56 5.74 6.50
CA ILE A 79 1.29 6.03 7.91
C ILE A 79 2.56 5.97 8.78
N ILE A 80 3.51 5.11 8.44
CA ILE A 80 4.77 4.96 9.20
C ILE A 80 5.90 5.85 8.69
N GLY A 81 5.60 6.82 7.86
CA GLY A 81 6.57 7.79 7.34
C GLY A 81 5.96 9.17 7.15
N ILE A 82 6.76 10.11 6.74
CA ILE A 82 6.35 11.48 6.41
C ILE A 82 7.13 11.98 5.20
N GLN A 83 6.43 12.61 4.27
CA GLN A 83 7.05 13.30 3.14
C GLN A 83 7.47 14.70 3.53
N THR A 84 8.68 15.07 3.12
CA THR A 84 9.16 16.46 3.10
C THR A 84 9.32 16.93 1.65
N ALA A 85 9.68 18.18 1.46
CA ALA A 85 9.91 18.71 0.11
C ALA A 85 11.05 18.02 -0.67
N SER A 86 11.94 17.29 0.00
CA SER A 86 13.14 16.70 -0.61
C SER A 86 13.22 15.18 -0.52
N CYS A 87 12.57 14.55 0.45
CA CYS A 87 12.67 13.10 0.63
C CYS A 87 11.57 12.55 1.53
N TRP A 88 11.46 11.23 1.52
CA TRP A 88 10.64 10.46 2.44
C TRP A 88 11.43 10.12 3.70
N HIS A 89 10.83 10.34 4.86
CA HIS A 89 11.41 10.00 6.15
C HIS A 89 10.52 8.98 6.85
N PHE A 90 11.05 7.80 7.10
CA PHE A 90 10.36 6.82 7.92
C PHE A 90 10.51 7.13 9.41
N HIS A 91 9.49 6.76 10.18
CA HIS A 91 9.58 6.74 11.63
C HIS A 91 10.79 5.91 12.09
N PRO A 92 11.54 6.30 13.14
CA PRO A 92 12.71 5.55 13.60
C PRO A 92 12.46 4.04 13.82
N ASN A 93 11.25 3.69 14.27
CA ASN A 93 10.84 2.29 14.54
C ASN A 93 10.06 1.66 13.36
N HIS A 94 10.14 2.21 12.15
CA HIS A 94 9.30 1.78 11.02
C HIS A 94 9.45 0.28 10.68
N ILE A 95 10.62 -0.29 10.88
CA ILE A 95 10.87 -1.72 10.63
C ILE A 95 10.05 -2.56 11.63
N GLU A 96 10.19 -2.28 12.92
CA GLU A 96 9.46 -2.96 13.99
C GLU A 96 7.94 -2.78 13.85
N LEU A 97 7.48 -1.57 13.51
CA LEU A 97 6.07 -1.28 13.28
C LEU A 97 5.50 -2.07 12.10
N ARG A 98 6.27 -2.20 11.02
CA ARG A 98 5.87 -2.97 9.84
C ARG A 98 5.80 -4.46 10.15
N GLU A 99 6.82 -5.02 10.82
CA GLU A 99 6.83 -6.41 11.25
C GLU A 99 5.63 -6.70 12.16
N HIS A 100 5.42 -5.87 13.17
CA HIS A 100 4.30 -6.00 14.10
C HIS A 100 2.94 -5.95 13.39
N PHE A 101 2.78 -5.04 12.42
CA PHE A 101 1.56 -4.97 11.62
C PHE A 101 1.32 -6.26 10.85
N TRP A 102 2.31 -6.77 10.12
CA TRP A 102 2.14 -7.96 9.31
C TRP A 102 1.93 -9.22 10.13
N ASP A 103 2.63 -9.35 11.25
CA ASP A 103 2.45 -10.46 12.17
C ASP A 103 1.02 -10.47 12.73
N THR A 104 0.55 -9.31 13.23
CA THR A 104 -0.81 -9.17 13.75
C THR A 104 -1.85 -9.40 12.64
N PHE A 105 -1.65 -8.81 11.47
CA PHE A 105 -2.54 -8.97 10.33
C PHE A 105 -2.71 -10.45 9.94
N TYR A 106 -1.61 -11.20 9.81
CA TYR A 106 -1.68 -12.61 9.45
C TYR A 106 -2.19 -13.50 10.58
N GLN A 107 -1.97 -13.11 11.82
CA GLN A 107 -2.56 -13.79 12.98
C GLN A 107 -4.07 -13.65 12.99
N GLU A 108 -4.59 -12.44 12.81
CA GLU A 108 -6.04 -12.14 12.82
C GLU A 108 -6.75 -12.65 11.55
N ALA A 109 -6.09 -12.58 10.41
CA ALA A 109 -6.64 -13.09 9.15
C ALA A 109 -6.71 -14.62 9.08
N GLY A 110 -6.07 -15.35 10.01
CA GLY A 110 -6.12 -16.80 10.12
C GLY A 110 -5.24 -17.51 9.10
N GLN A 111 -5.69 -18.70 8.63
CA GLN A 111 -4.89 -19.52 7.72
C GLN A 111 -4.90 -18.95 6.29
N ILE A 112 -3.90 -18.17 5.95
CA ILE A 112 -3.67 -17.65 4.60
C ILE A 112 -2.57 -18.46 3.94
N SER A 113 -2.86 -19.02 2.75
CA SER A 113 -1.87 -19.78 1.98
C SER A 113 -0.72 -18.92 1.49
N ALA A 114 0.42 -19.53 1.16
CA ALA A 114 1.55 -18.81 0.57
C ALA A 114 1.20 -18.19 -0.80
N ALA A 115 0.24 -18.74 -1.52
CA ALA A 115 -0.24 -18.18 -2.77
C ALA A 115 -1.07 -16.91 -2.51
N ASP A 116 -1.96 -16.95 -1.51
CA ASP A 116 -2.78 -15.77 -1.13
C ASP A 116 -1.91 -14.64 -0.58
N ARG A 117 -0.89 -14.96 0.23
CA ARG A 117 0.09 -13.95 0.70
C ARG A 117 0.78 -13.23 -0.47
N ARG A 118 1.19 -13.96 -1.51
CA ARG A 118 1.74 -13.35 -2.73
C ARG A 118 0.73 -12.47 -3.44
N SER A 119 -0.53 -12.89 -3.53
CA SER A 119 -1.58 -12.09 -4.13
C SER A 119 -1.88 -10.83 -3.32
N ILE A 120 -1.88 -10.90 -1.99
CA ILE A 120 -2.01 -9.74 -1.10
C ILE A 120 -0.84 -8.75 -1.34
N GLU A 121 0.38 -9.25 -1.48
CA GLU A 121 1.54 -8.39 -1.77
C GLU A 121 1.42 -7.72 -3.15
N VAL A 122 0.98 -8.45 -4.17
CA VAL A 122 0.68 -7.88 -5.50
C VAL A 122 -0.40 -6.81 -5.40
N ALA A 123 -1.46 -7.04 -4.62
CA ALA A 123 -2.54 -6.07 -4.42
C ALA A 123 -2.03 -4.81 -3.72
N ARG A 124 -1.22 -4.96 -2.66
CA ARG A 124 -0.58 -3.85 -1.93
C ARG A 124 0.28 -2.99 -2.87
N LEU A 125 1.17 -3.62 -3.61
CA LEU A 125 2.04 -2.92 -4.56
C LEU A 125 1.23 -2.27 -5.69
N PHE A 126 0.22 -2.95 -6.22
CA PHE A 126 -0.70 -2.37 -7.21
C PHE A 126 -1.36 -1.10 -6.67
N GLY A 127 -1.82 -1.11 -5.43
CA GLY A 127 -2.37 0.07 -4.76
C GLY A 127 -1.38 1.22 -4.70
N LEU A 128 -0.14 0.98 -4.27
CA LEU A 128 0.93 1.98 -4.23
C LEU A 128 1.21 2.58 -5.62
N PHE A 129 1.36 1.74 -6.64
CA PHE A 129 1.57 2.22 -8.01
C PHE A 129 0.38 3.00 -8.55
N ARG A 130 -0.85 2.61 -8.19
CA ARG A 130 -2.06 3.32 -8.59
C ARG A 130 -2.17 4.70 -7.92
N THR A 131 -1.84 4.79 -6.65
CA THR A 131 -1.93 6.03 -5.87
C THR A 131 -0.80 7.00 -6.23
N HIS A 132 0.45 6.52 -6.23
CA HIS A 132 1.63 7.38 -6.38
C HIS A 132 2.26 7.37 -7.77
N GLY A 133 1.82 6.50 -8.66
CA GLY A 133 2.42 6.35 -9.99
C GLY A 133 2.11 7.49 -10.97
N PHE A 134 1.14 8.35 -10.65
CA PHE A 134 0.72 9.49 -11.48
C PHE A 134 1.15 10.85 -10.96
N GLU A 135 1.88 10.88 -9.86
CA GLU A 135 2.49 12.10 -9.33
C GLU A 135 3.47 12.73 -10.33
N GLU A 136 3.84 13.98 -10.12
CA GLU A 136 4.93 14.59 -10.87
C GLU A 136 6.20 13.74 -10.76
N ARG A 137 7.04 13.76 -11.81
CA ARG A 137 8.13 12.79 -11.98
C ARG A 137 8.99 12.59 -10.74
N ASP A 138 9.44 13.68 -10.11
CA ASP A 138 10.36 13.61 -8.99
C ASP A 138 9.65 13.09 -7.71
N ALA A 139 8.42 13.55 -7.46
CA ALA A 139 7.59 13.06 -6.36
C ALA A 139 7.25 11.58 -6.56
N ARG A 140 6.82 11.19 -7.76
CA ARG A 140 6.51 9.81 -8.13
C ARG A 140 7.67 8.86 -7.86
N VAL A 141 8.87 9.20 -8.32
CA VAL A 141 10.07 8.38 -8.10
C VAL A 141 10.36 8.25 -6.61
N MET A 142 10.32 9.35 -5.87
CA MET A 142 10.56 9.37 -4.44
C MET A 142 9.58 8.47 -3.67
N TYR A 143 8.28 8.58 -3.95
CA TYR A 143 7.27 7.73 -3.31
C TYR A 143 7.47 6.26 -3.64
N LEU A 144 7.60 5.94 -4.91
CA LEU A 144 7.72 4.54 -5.33
C LEU A 144 9.03 3.92 -4.86
N GLU A 145 10.13 4.66 -4.80
CA GLU A 145 11.39 4.19 -4.22
C GLU A 145 11.25 3.89 -2.73
N ALA A 146 10.66 4.81 -1.97
CA ALA A 146 10.51 4.64 -0.54
C ALA A 146 9.52 3.52 -0.18
N LEU A 147 8.38 3.42 -0.90
CA LEU A 147 7.24 2.62 -0.46
C LEU A 147 7.14 1.25 -1.13
N SER A 148 7.71 1.06 -2.33
CA SER A 148 7.61 -0.21 -3.07
C SER A 148 8.82 -1.12 -2.94
N MET A 149 9.92 -0.63 -2.41
CA MET A 149 11.19 -1.37 -2.30
C MET A 149 11.43 -2.03 -0.94
N LEU A 150 10.42 -1.99 -0.08
CA LEU A 150 10.45 -2.54 1.27
C LEU A 150 9.92 -3.97 1.32
#